data_53dc38d5e6f8d77d8b54103a6fb62d4f
#
_entry.id   53dc38d5e6f8d77d8b54103a6fb62d4f
#
_cell.length_a   1.000
_cell.length_b   1.000
_cell.length_c   1.000
_cell.angle_alpha   90.00
_cell.angle_beta   90.00
_cell.angle_gamma   90.00
#
_symmetry.space_group_name_H-M   'P 1'
#
loop_
_entity.id
_entity.type
_entity.pdbx_description
1 polymer ?
#
loop_
_entity_poly.entity_id
_entity_poly.type
_entity_poly.pdbx_seq_one_letter_code
_entity_poly.pdbx_strand_id
1 'polypeptide(L)'
;MAESRGLGDVYKRQVLLLDAHEFITEQDKKVASLIYEAKKPMIIAINKWDLVEKDNNSVKEFTEKVKNEMAFINYVPVITMSALTGKRIFEVLKLVKTLNEEYHKKITTGILNQVLSDIITQNPVPTRKGRAVKINYVTQVSVAPPKFVFFSNNPELVHFSYKRYICLLYTSDAADDSTEV
;
A
#
# COMPACT_ATOMS: atom_id res chain seq x y z
N MET A 1 -25.84 -26.55 -0.35
CA MET A 1 -24.57 -25.93 0.10
C MET A 1 -24.88 -24.47 0.39
N ALA A 2 -24.91 -24.06 1.65
CA ALA A 2 -25.07 -22.68 2.01
C ALA A 2 -23.72 -21.98 1.73
N GLU A 3 -23.68 -21.12 0.72
CA GLU A 3 -22.59 -20.16 0.59
C GLU A 3 -22.56 -19.34 1.87
N SER A 4 -21.51 -19.54 2.65
CA SER A 4 -21.17 -18.60 3.70
C SER A 4 -20.84 -17.28 3.00
N ARG A 5 -21.83 -16.39 2.91
CA ARG A 5 -21.59 -14.96 2.71
C ARG A 5 -20.79 -14.53 3.91
N GLY A 6 -19.49 -14.76 3.83
CA GLY A 6 -18.56 -14.52 4.90
C GLY A 6 -18.55 -13.05 5.26
N LEU A 7 -18.30 -12.77 6.52
CA LEU A 7 -17.93 -11.47 7.09
C LEU A 7 -16.92 -10.65 6.23
N GLY A 8 -16.36 -11.23 5.17
CA GLY A 8 -15.40 -10.63 4.26
C GLY A 8 -15.89 -9.40 3.47
N ASP A 9 -17.20 -9.24 3.27
CA ASP A 9 -17.74 -8.07 2.60
C ASP A 9 -17.98 -6.86 3.54
N VAL A 10 -18.03 -7.10 4.84
CA VAL A 10 -18.31 -6.05 5.83
C VAL A 10 -17.04 -5.27 6.19
N TYR A 11 -15.86 -5.91 6.16
CA TYR A 11 -14.60 -5.27 6.52
C TYR A 11 -13.80 -4.88 5.27
N LYS A 12 -14.19 -3.78 4.66
CA LYS A 12 -13.51 -3.30 3.45
C LYS A 12 -12.15 -2.66 3.72
N ARG A 13 -11.86 -2.27 4.97
CA ARG A 13 -10.63 -1.59 5.41
C ARG A 13 -10.24 -2.08 6.78
N GLN A 14 -8.94 -2.13 7.03
CA GLN A 14 -8.39 -2.64 8.28
C GLN A 14 -7.54 -1.56 8.97
N VAL A 15 -7.69 -1.43 10.27
CA VAL A 15 -6.75 -0.68 11.11
C VAL A 15 -6.07 -1.71 12.01
N LEU A 16 -4.79 -1.97 11.75
CA LEU A 16 -3.95 -2.83 12.59
C LEU A 16 -3.44 -1.99 13.76
N LEU A 17 -3.86 -2.35 14.98
CA LEU A 17 -3.39 -1.70 16.18
C LEU A 17 -2.16 -2.43 16.71
N LEU A 18 -1.06 -1.70 16.85
CA LEU A 18 0.16 -2.16 17.51
C LEU A 18 0.29 -1.51 18.89
N ASP A 19 0.82 -2.23 19.86
CA ASP A 19 1.15 -1.68 21.17
C ASP A 19 2.53 -1.00 21.12
N ALA A 20 2.60 0.27 21.49
CA ALA A 20 3.88 0.99 21.51
C ALA A 20 4.87 0.44 22.54
N HIS A 21 4.40 -0.20 23.60
CA HIS A 21 5.23 -0.75 24.67
C HIS A 21 5.75 -2.16 24.34
N GLU A 22 4.87 -3.06 23.84
CA GLU A 22 5.25 -4.44 23.50
C GLU A 22 5.95 -4.52 22.14
N PHE A 23 5.75 -3.49 21.33
CA PHE A 23 6.26 -3.42 19.96
C PHE A 23 5.66 -4.48 19.02
N ILE A 24 6.34 -4.79 17.90
CA ILE A 24 5.84 -5.70 16.89
C ILE A 24 6.09 -7.15 17.31
N THR A 25 5.03 -7.92 17.46
CA THR A 25 5.09 -9.35 17.73
C THR A 25 5.02 -10.18 16.44
N GLU A 26 5.39 -11.46 16.50
CA GLU A 26 5.20 -12.39 15.39
C GLU A 26 3.71 -12.58 15.03
N GLN A 27 2.81 -12.39 16.01
CA GLN A 27 1.37 -12.44 15.76
C GLN A 27 0.91 -11.23 14.95
N ASP A 28 1.42 -10.04 15.23
CA ASP A 28 1.11 -8.83 14.47
C ASP A 28 1.54 -8.98 13.00
N LYS A 29 2.74 -9.53 12.76
CA LYS A 29 3.23 -9.84 11.42
C LYS A 29 2.33 -10.82 10.68
N LYS A 30 1.84 -11.85 11.36
CA LYS A 30 0.88 -12.82 10.78
C LYS A 30 -0.44 -12.16 10.41
N VAL A 31 -0.99 -11.32 11.31
CA VAL A 31 -2.24 -10.59 11.03
C VAL A 31 -2.04 -9.63 9.86
N ALA A 32 -0.94 -8.88 9.83
CA ALA A 32 -0.60 -8.00 8.71
C ALA A 32 -0.50 -8.78 7.38
N SER A 33 0.14 -9.95 7.38
CA SER A 33 0.22 -10.84 6.21
C SER A 33 -1.16 -11.27 5.71
N LEU A 34 -2.06 -11.67 6.59
CA LEU A 34 -3.42 -12.06 6.23
C LEU A 34 -4.19 -10.91 5.57
N ILE A 35 -4.05 -9.69 6.10
CA ILE A 35 -4.67 -8.50 5.52
C ILE A 35 -4.10 -8.22 4.12
N TYR A 36 -2.77 -8.32 3.98
CA TYR A 36 -2.07 -8.14 2.71
C TYR A 36 -2.49 -9.17 1.66
N GLU A 37 -2.55 -10.45 2.02
CA GLU A 37 -3.00 -11.54 1.13
C GLU A 37 -4.46 -11.38 0.71
N ALA A 38 -5.31 -10.89 1.62
CA ALA A 38 -6.69 -10.55 1.32
C ALA A 38 -6.85 -9.31 0.44
N LYS A 39 -5.74 -8.61 0.09
CA LYS A 39 -5.71 -7.38 -0.73
C LYS A 39 -6.64 -6.28 -0.20
N LYS A 40 -6.69 -6.15 1.12
CA LYS A 40 -7.48 -5.12 1.78
C LYS A 40 -6.61 -3.92 2.12
N PRO A 41 -7.13 -2.70 1.97
CA PRO A 41 -6.44 -1.50 2.44
C PRO A 41 -6.23 -1.57 3.95
N MET A 42 -5.05 -1.15 4.40
CA MET A 42 -4.65 -1.23 5.80
C MET A 42 -4.00 0.07 6.26
N ILE A 43 -4.22 0.41 7.53
CA ILE A 43 -3.52 1.45 8.27
C ILE A 43 -2.88 0.78 9.48
N ILE A 44 -1.66 1.13 9.83
CA ILE A 44 -1.01 0.72 11.07
C ILE A 44 -1.15 1.86 12.06
N ALA A 45 -1.81 1.61 13.20
CA ALA A 45 -1.95 2.57 14.28
C ALA A 45 -1.19 2.08 15.52
N ILE A 46 -0.14 2.80 15.90
CA ILE A 46 0.67 2.53 17.10
C ILE A 46 -0.08 3.15 18.29
N ASN A 47 -0.73 2.31 19.08
CA ASN A 47 -1.52 2.69 20.24
C ASN A 47 -0.66 2.76 21.50
N LYS A 48 -1.24 3.31 22.59
CA LYS A 48 -0.58 3.58 23.87
C LYS A 48 0.59 4.57 23.76
N TRP A 49 0.50 5.50 22.80
CA TRP A 49 1.55 6.50 22.58
C TRP A 49 1.71 7.49 23.75
N ASP A 50 0.78 7.49 24.70
CA ASP A 50 0.86 8.22 25.97
C ASP A 50 1.91 7.65 26.93
N LEU A 51 2.28 6.37 26.79
CA LEU A 51 3.25 5.67 27.63
C LEU A 51 4.70 5.80 27.09
N VAL A 52 4.87 6.28 25.86
CA VAL A 52 6.18 6.42 25.22
C VAL A 52 6.85 7.71 25.68
N GLU A 53 8.09 7.62 26.15
CA GLU A 53 8.93 8.81 26.39
C GLU A 53 9.18 9.52 25.06
N LYS A 54 8.83 10.80 25.03
CA LYS A 54 8.79 11.58 23.78
C LYS A 54 10.09 12.35 23.62
N ASP A 55 10.86 11.98 22.62
CA ASP A 55 11.83 12.86 22.00
C ASP A 55 11.37 13.26 20.58
N ASN A 56 12.13 14.15 19.94
CA ASN A 56 11.79 14.64 18.60
C ASN A 56 11.85 13.57 17.50
N ASN A 57 12.48 12.42 17.78
CA ASN A 57 12.73 11.34 16.80
C ASN A 57 11.86 10.10 17.03
N SER A 58 11.22 9.95 18.20
CA SER A 58 10.50 8.73 18.58
C SER A 58 9.49 8.28 17.53
N VAL A 59 8.69 9.19 16.93
CA VAL A 59 7.72 8.85 15.90
C VAL A 59 8.40 8.29 14.65
N LYS A 60 9.51 8.90 14.23
CA LYS A 60 10.27 8.49 13.05
C LYS A 60 10.89 7.11 13.26
N GLU A 61 11.55 6.91 14.39
CA GLU A 61 12.19 5.64 14.76
C GLU A 61 11.18 4.48 14.82
N PHE A 62 10.04 4.69 15.47
CA PHE A 62 8.98 3.69 15.50
C PHE A 62 8.42 3.39 14.11
N THR A 63 8.23 4.41 13.29
CA THR A 63 7.74 4.23 11.91
C THR A 63 8.74 3.45 11.06
N GLU A 64 10.03 3.78 11.14
CA GLU A 64 11.09 3.08 10.42
C GLU A 64 11.21 1.62 10.88
N LYS A 65 11.12 1.38 12.19
CA LYS A 65 11.15 0.03 12.74
C LYS A 65 9.97 -0.81 12.26
N VAL A 66 8.74 -0.25 12.24
CA VAL A 66 7.57 -0.93 11.66
C VAL A 66 7.81 -1.27 10.20
N LYS A 67 8.32 -0.32 9.41
CA LYS A 67 8.59 -0.53 7.99
C LYS A 67 9.69 -1.57 7.73
N ASN A 68 10.69 -1.65 8.58
CA ASN A 68 11.78 -2.63 8.46
C ASN A 68 11.30 -4.03 8.86
N GLU A 69 10.57 -4.16 9.97
CA GLU A 69 10.05 -5.44 10.46
C GLU A 69 8.93 -6.01 9.57
N MET A 70 8.19 -5.13 8.89
CA MET A 70 7.11 -5.48 7.97
C MET A 70 7.39 -4.95 6.56
N ALA A 71 8.57 -5.24 5.99
CA ALA A 71 9.03 -4.71 4.71
C ALA A 71 8.07 -5.01 3.53
N PHE A 72 7.23 -6.05 3.62
CA PHE A 72 6.25 -6.40 2.61
C PHE A 72 5.07 -5.41 2.53
N ILE A 73 4.89 -4.55 3.55
CA ILE A 73 3.86 -3.51 3.64
C ILE A 73 4.44 -2.13 3.97
N ASN A 74 5.67 -1.85 3.55
CA ASN A 74 6.39 -0.60 3.84
C ASN A 74 5.69 0.67 3.31
N TYR A 75 4.77 0.54 2.35
CA TYR A 75 3.93 1.60 1.79
C TYR A 75 2.70 1.92 2.65
N VAL A 76 2.37 1.07 3.62
CA VAL A 76 1.19 1.27 4.46
C VAL A 76 1.41 2.47 5.39
N PRO A 77 0.44 3.40 5.49
CA PRO A 77 0.55 4.54 6.39
C PRO A 77 0.59 4.10 7.85
N VAL A 78 1.51 4.69 8.60
CA VAL A 78 1.71 4.45 10.02
C VAL A 78 1.36 5.73 10.79
N ILE A 79 0.52 5.62 11.81
CA ILE A 79 0.11 6.72 12.68
C ILE A 79 0.24 6.32 14.14
N THR A 80 0.65 7.25 15.00
CA THR A 80 0.70 7.06 16.45
C THR A 80 -0.57 7.61 17.09
N MET A 81 -1.16 6.90 18.04
CA MET A 81 -2.38 7.31 18.74
C MET A 81 -2.41 6.86 20.19
N SER A 82 -3.32 7.39 20.97
CA SER A 82 -3.68 6.86 22.27
C SER A 82 -5.19 6.74 22.38
N ALA A 83 -5.67 5.52 22.48
CA ALA A 83 -7.09 5.25 22.69
C ALA A 83 -7.55 5.72 24.09
N LEU A 84 -6.66 5.66 25.10
CA LEU A 84 -6.95 6.08 26.46
C LEU A 84 -7.20 7.58 26.57
N THR A 85 -6.33 8.40 25.95
CA THR A 85 -6.41 9.87 26.03
C THR A 85 -7.21 10.50 24.89
N GLY A 86 -7.64 9.70 23.90
CA GLY A 86 -8.32 10.19 22.70
C GLY A 86 -7.39 10.86 21.68
N LYS A 87 -6.09 10.91 21.97
CA LYS A 87 -5.13 11.61 21.13
C LYS A 87 -5.00 10.97 19.74
N ARG A 88 -5.15 11.77 18.68
CA ARG A 88 -5.08 11.39 17.27
C ARG A 88 -6.09 10.34 16.80
N ILE A 89 -7.17 10.07 17.53
CA ILE A 89 -8.24 9.18 17.05
C ILE A 89 -8.92 9.76 15.81
N PHE A 90 -9.18 11.07 15.81
CA PHE A 90 -9.80 11.72 14.64
C PHE A 90 -8.91 11.71 13.40
N GLU A 91 -7.60 11.80 13.58
CA GLU A 91 -6.64 11.65 12.48
C GLU A 91 -6.66 10.24 11.89
N VAL A 92 -6.78 9.20 12.72
CA VAL A 92 -6.97 7.82 12.24
C VAL A 92 -8.23 7.71 11.40
N LEU A 93 -9.36 8.26 11.88
CA LEU A 93 -10.63 8.24 11.14
C LEU A 93 -10.53 9.03 9.82
N LYS A 94 -9.86 10.17 9.82
CA LYS A 94 -9.60 10.96 8.60
C LYS A 94 -8.77 10.15 7.62
N LEU A 95 -7.72 9.48 8.08
CA LEU A 95 -6.86 8.64 7.26
C LEU A 95 -7.63 7.43 6.67
N VAL A 96 -8.54 6.82 7.44
CA VAL A 96 -9.44 5.76 6.94
C VAL A 96 -10.32 6.30 5.80
N LYS A 97 -10.83 7.52 5.92
CA LYS A 97 -11.65 8.15 4.87
C LYS A 97 -10.81 8.39 3.61
N THR A 98 -9.64 9.01 3.75
CA THR A 98 -8.71 9.23 2.62
C THR A 98 -8.34 7.91 1.94
N LEU A 99 -7.98 6.89 2.70
CA LEU A 99 -7.65 5.57 2.16
C LEU A 99 -8.83 4.94 1.41
N ASN A 100 -10.06 5.23 1.85
CA ASN A 100 -11.26 4.80 1.14
C ASN A 100 -11.41 5.50 -0.20
N GLU A 101 -11.20 6.79 -0.24
CA GLU A 101 -11.28 7.59 -1.46
C GLU A 101 -10.24 7.12 -2.47
N GLU A 102 -9.00 6.95 -2.05
CA GLU A 102 -7.92 6.42 -2.89
C GLU A 102 -8.20 4.99 -3.41
N TYR A 103 -8.74 4.11 -2.55
CA TYR A 103 -9.09 2.75 -2.96
C TYR A 103 -10.16 2.68 -4.05
N HIS A 104 -11.03 3.70 -4.13
CA HIS A 104 -12.09 3.79 -5.12
C HIS A 104 -11.76 4.73 -6.28
N LYS A 105 -10.54 5.27 -6.32
CA LYS A 105 -10.12 6.21 -7.34
C LYS A 105 -9.96 5.52 -8.68
N LYS A 106 -10.58 6.10 -9.70
CA LYS A 106 -10.37 5.71 -11.07
C LYS A 106 -9.35 6.65 -11.70
N ILE A 107 -8.18 6.10 -12.06
CA ILE A 107 -7.13 6.85 -12.71
C ILE A 107 -7.35 6.82 -14.22
N THR A 108 -7.20 7.95 -14.88
CA THR A 108 -7.36 8.02 -16.34
C THR A 108 -6.23 7.29 -17.04
N THR A 109 -6.55 6.70 -18.18
CA THR A 109 -5.56 5.96 -18.99
C THR A 109 -4.40 6.85 -19.45
N GLY A 110 -4.65 8.14 -19.68
CA GLY A 110 -3.62 9.12 -20.03
C GLY A 110 -2.56 9.26 -18.93
N ILE A 111 -2.99 9.54 -17.69
CA ILE A 111 -2.10 9.64 -16.52
C ILE A 111 -1.32 8.33 -16.33
N LEU A 112 -2.00 7.18 -16.40
CA LEU A 112 -1.36 5.89 -16.24
C LEU A 112 -0.23 5.67 -17.26
N ASN A 113 -0.43 6.03 -18.52
CA ASN A 113 0.59 5.84 -19.56
C ASN A 113 1.70 6.89 -19.49
N GLN A 114 1.42 8.09 -19.00
CA GLN A 114 2.46 9.08 -18.72
C GLN A 114 3.40 8.57 -17.62
N VAL A 115 2.86 8.14 -16.47
CA VAL A 115 3.63 7.53 -15.37
C VAL A 115 4.40 6.30 -15.86
N LEU A 116 3.81 5.45 -16.71
CA LEU A 116 4.51 4.31 -17.31
C LEU A 116 5.74 4.75 -18.12
N SER A 117 5.58 5.80 -18.93
CA SER A 117 6.69 6.35 -19.72
C SER A 117 7.84 6.85 -18.86
N ASP A 118 7.52 7.55 -17.77
CA ASP A 118 8.51 8.10 -16.83
C ASP A 118 9.24 6.97 -16.09
N ILE A 119 8.53 5.95 -15.63
CA ILE A 119 9.09 4.76 -15.00
C ILE A 119 10.06 4.04 -15.94
N ILE A 120 9.67 3.82 -17.20
CA ILE A 120 10.50 3.11 -18.19
C ILE A 120 11.72 3.95 -18.57
N THR A 121 11.59 5.27 -18.59
CA THR A 121 12.71 6.18 -18.88
C THR A 121 13.74 6.16 -17.75
N GLN A 122 13.30 6.16 -16.50
CA GLN A 122 14.19 6.10 -15.33
C GLN A 122 14.84 4.71 -15.17
N ASN A 123 14.09 3.65 -15.40
CA ASN A 123 14.58 2.28 -15.27
C ASN A 123 14.05 1.39 -16.41
N PRO A 124 14.76 1.31 -17.54
CA PRO A 124 14.34 0.53 -18.69
C PRO A 124 14.09 -0.95 -18.37
N VAL A 125 13.10 -1.55 -19.06
CA VAL A 125 12.79 -2.97 -18.90
C VAL A 125 13.99 -3.81 -19.30
N PRO A 126 14.53 -4.70 -18.42
CA PRO A 126 15.69 -5.50 -18.72
C PRO A 126 15.46 -6.46 -19.92
N THR A 127 16.43 -6.52 -20.81
CA THR A 127 16.45 -7.51 -21.89
C THR A 127 16.63 -8.91 -21.31
N ARG A 128 15.87 -9.90 -21.77
CA ARG A 128 15.97 -11.28 -21.30
C ARG A 128 16.06 -12.26 -22.47
N LYS A 129 16.94 -13.26 -22.34
CA LYS A 129 17.20 -14.27 -23.38
C LYS A 129 17.47 -13.65 -24.76
N GLY A 130 18.21 -12.54 -24.81
CA GLY A 130 18.51 -11.83 -26.07
C GLY A 130 17.31 -11.11 -26.71
N ARG A 131 16.15 -11.07 -26.07
CA ARG A 131 14.95 -10.40 -26.57
C ARG A 131 14.66 -9.13 -25.78
N ALA A 132 14.42 -8.03 -26.47
CA ALA A 132 13.96 -6.79 -25.86
C ALA A 132 12.51 -6.95 -25.40
N VAL A 133 12.28 -6.62 -24.12
CA VAL A 133 10.93 -6.58 -23.53
C VAL A 133 10.47 -5.14 -23.53
N LYS A 134 9.29 -4.88 -24.08
CA LYS A 134 8.67 -3.55 -24.10
C LYS A 134 7.29 -3.64 -23.43
N ILE A 135 7.01 -2.72 -22.50
CA ILE A 135 5.67 -2.50 -21.97
C ILE A 135 5.14 -1.26 -22.71
N ASN A 136 4.09 -1.44 -23.49
CA ASN A 136 3.63 -0.41 -24.43
C ASN A 136 2.45 0.40 -23.87
N TYR A 137 1.70 -0.17 -22.93
CA TYR A 137 0.43 0.41 -22.51
C TYR A 137 -0.02 -0.16 -21.17
N VAL A 138 -0.74 0.65 -20.40
CA VAL A 138 -1.38 0.24 -19.14
C VAL A 138 -2.81 0.79 -19.07
N THR A 139 -3.70 0.03 -18.47
CA THR A 139 -5.06 0.46 -18.17
C THR A 139 -5.55 -0.08 -16.84
N GLN A 140 -6.43 0.66 -16.17
CA GLN A 140 -7.11 0.22 -14.97
C GLN A 140 -8.40 -0.52 -15.36
N VAL A 141 -8.49 -1.81 -15.04
CA VAL A 141 -9.63 -2.68 -15.36
C VAL A 141 -10.61 -2.85 -14.20
N SER A 142 -10.19 -2.54 -12.97
CA SER A 142 -11.05 -2.58 -11.78
C SER A 142 -10.62 -1.48 -10.81
N VAL A 143 -11.58 -0.96 -10.07
CA VAL A 143 -11.36 0.14 -9.11
C VAL A 143 -11.17 -0.41 -7.69
N ALA A 144 -12.00 -1.32 -7.23
CA ALA A 144 -11.99 -1.80 -5.85
C ALA A 144 -12.04 -3.34 -5.79
N PRO A 145 -10.91 -4.06 -5.63
CA PRO A 145 -9.55 -3.55 -5.53
C PRO A 145 -9.05 -2.99 -6.86
N PRO A 146 -8.13 -1.99 -6.85
CA PRO A 146 -7.55 -1.47 -8.08
C PRO A 146 -6.74 -2.55 -8.78
N LYS A 147 -7.05 -2.78 -10.07
CA LYS A 147 -6.33 -3.74 -10.92
C LYS A 147 -5.88 -3.05 -12.19
N PHE A 148 -4.60 -3.19 -12.49
CA PHE A 148 -3.98 -2.65 -13.69
C PHE A 148 -3.54 -3.79 -14.61
N VAL A 149 -3.77 -3.60 -15.90
CA VAL A 149 -3.31 -4.53 -16.94
C VAL A 149 -2.27 -3.82 -17.78
N PHE A 150 -1.07 -4.42 -17.83
CA PHE A 150 0.05 -3.95 -18.63
C PHE A 150 0.17 -4.78 -19.90
N PHE A 151 0.23 -4.12 -21.03
CA PHE A 151 0.38 -4.76 -22.33
C PHE A 151 1.87 -4.75 -22.74
N SER A 152 2.42 -5.93 -22.98
CA SER A 152 3.81 -6.14 -23.35
C SER A 152 3.92 -7.02 -24.58
N ASN A 153 4.99 -6.82 -25.37
CA ASN A 153 5.32 -7.71 -26.48
C ASN A 153 5.70 -9.13 -26.05
N ASN A 154 6.27 -9.30 -24.85
CA ASN A 154 6.70 -10.58 -24.28
C ASN A 154 6.41 -10.63 -22.76
N PRO A 155 5.14 -10.82 -22.34
CA PRO A 155 4.75 -10.74 -20.91
C PRO A 155 5.45 -11.74 -20.00
N GLU A 156 5.76 -12.93 -20.52
CA GLU A 156 6.47 -13.99 -19.79
C GLU A 156 7.94 -13.66 -19.50
N LEU A 157 8.54 -12.78 -20.27
CA LEU A 157 9.93 -12.35 -20.09
C LEU A 157 10.06 -11.19 -19.08
N VAL A 158 8.96 -10.55 -18.69
CA VAL A 158 8.98 -9.52 -17.66
C VAL A 158 9.29 -10.16 -16.31
N HIS A 159 10.47 -9.83 -15.75
CA HIS A 159 10.91 -10.43 -14.49
C HIS A 159 10.03 -10.04 -13.33
N PHE A 160 9.90 -10.94 -12.36
CA PHE A 160 9.09 -10.71 -11.16
C PHE A 160 9.50 -9.43 -10.39
N SER A 161 10.81 -9.20 -10.23
CA SER A 161 11.29 -7.98 -9.57
C SER A 161 10.91 -6.70 -10.30
N TYR A 162 10.87 -6.71 -11.64
CA TYR A 162 10.44 -5.55 -12.41
C TYR A 162 8.92 -5.33 -12.29
N LYS A 163 8.13 -6.41 -12.27
CA LYS A 163 6.68 -6.32 -11.98
C LYS A 163 6.42 -5.69 -10.61
N ARG A 164 7.20 -6.09 -9.60
CA ARG A 164 7.10 -5.53 -8.24
C ARG A 164 7.51 -4.06 -8.20
N TYR A 165 8.58 -3.70 -8.90
CA TYR A 165 9.06 -2.31 -9.02
C TYR A 165 7.98 -1.41 -9.62
N ILE A 166 7.41 -1.79 -10.76
CA ILE A 166 6.30 -1.04 -11.38
C ILE A 166 5.12 -0.92 -10.40
N CYS A 167 4.72 -2.02 -9.76
CA CYS A 167 3.59 -2.02 -8.84
C CYS A 167 3.78 -1.02 -7.69
N LEU A 168 4.98 -0.93 -7.13
CA LEU A 168 5.30 0.01 -6.06
C LEU A 168 5.23 1.47 -6.53
N LEU A 169 5.77 1.79 -7.70
CA LEU A 169 5.76 3.15 -8.24
C LEU A 169 4.35 3.60 -8.62
N TYR A 170 3.53 2.72 -9.21
CA TYR A 170 2.13 3.04 -9.50
C TYR A 170 1.27 3.32 -8.26
N THR A 171 1.68 2.84 -7.10
CA THR A 171 0.97 3.13 -5.84
C THR A 171 1.43 4.44 -5.20
N SER A 172 2.63 4.95 -5.53
CA SER A 172 3.13 6.24 -5.01
C SER A 172 2.86 7.41 -5.98
N ASP A 173 3.30 7.31 -7.22
CA ASP A 173 3.31 8.45 -8.15
C ASP A 173 1.93 8.74 -8.76
N ALA A 174 1.13 7.69 -9.05
CA ALA A 174 -0.24 7.89 -9.53
C ALA A 174 -1.19 8.48 -8.47
N ALA A 175 -0.80 8.50 -7.19
CA ALA A 175 -1.54 9.16 -6.12
C ALA A 175 -1.19 10.64 -6.02
N ASP A 176 0.07 11.04 -6.27
CA ASP A 176 0.52 12.44 -6.15
C ASP A 176 0.03 13.33 -7.31
N ASP A 177 0.09 12.86 -8.56
CA ASP A 177 -0.35 13.61 -9.76
C ASP A 177 -1.86 13.91 -9.80
N SER A 178 -2.65 13.29 -8.95
CA SER A 178 -4.10 13.47 -8.93
C SER A 178 -4.59 14.51 -7.92
N THR A 179 -3.68 15.17 -7.21
CA THR A 179 -3.97 16.24 -6.24
C THR A 179 -3.79 17.65 -6.80
N GLU A 180 -3.30 17.81 -8.04
CA GLU A 180 -3.22 19.09 -8.73
C GLU A 180 -4.28 19.19 -9.84
N VAL A 181 -5.55 19.40 -9.47
CA VAL A 181 -6.57 20.08 -10.29
C VAL A 181 -7.57 20.79 -9.39
#